data_0105eacfbc4fd985452f73df7d95a675
#
_entry.id   0105eacfbc4fd985452f73df7d95a675
#
_cell.length_a   1.000
_cell.length_b   1.000
_cell.length_c   1.000
_cell.angle_alpha   90.00
_cell.angle_beta   90.00
_cell.angle_gamma   90.00
#
_symmetry.space_group_name_H-M   'P 1'
#
loop_
_entity.id
_entity.type
_entity.pdbx_description
1 polymer ?
#
loop_
_entity_poly.entity_id
_entity_poly.type
_entity_poly.pdbx_seq_one_letter_code
_entity_poly.pdbx_strand_id
1 'polypeptide(L)'
;LLTLMLSVALTLCINRLIVHPLRRIARELNDLSPQEQVGHQLELPRLHHDDEIGMLVRSYNINQQRVMRHQAELNSSATRFPVSDLPNKAFLMAMLEQTVARQQTTALMVVACETLQDTAGVLKESQREMLLLTLVEKVKSVLSPRMVLTQVSGYDLVIIAHGVKEPWHAITLGQQVLTVINERLPIQGIQLRPSASIGIAMFYG
;
A
#
# COMPACT_ATOMS: atom_id res chain seq x y z
N LEU A 1 32.07 0.19 59.81
CA LEU A 1 32.51 -0.67 58.71
C LEU A 1 31.32 -1.38 58.03
N LEU A 2 30.45 -1.99 58.80
CA LEU A 2 29.27 -2.73 58.31
C LEU A 2 28.28 -1.82 57.52
N THR A 3 28.00 -0.63 58.02
CA THR A 3 27.12 0.35 57.36
C THR A 3 27.69 0.88 56.06
N LEU A 4 29.00 1.05 55.97
CA LEU A 4 29.69 1.49 54.76
C LEU A 4 29.63 0.38 53.68
N MET A 5 29.88 -0.88 54.08
CA MET A 5 29.77 -2.02 53.18
C MET A 5 28.33 -2.21 52.67
N LEU A 6 27.33 -2.04 53.53
CA LEU A 6 25.93 -2.12 53.12
C LEU A 6 25.53 -1.01 52.15
N SER A 7 25.99 0.23 52.38
CA SER A 7 25.76 1.35 51.47
C SER A 7 26.38 1.15 50.11
N VAL A 8 27.62 0.65 50.04
CA VAL A 8 28.30 0.34 48.79
C VAL A 8 27.60 -0.77 48.05
N ALA A 9 27.22 -1.86 48.74
CA ALA A 9 26.48 -2.97 48.16
C ALA A 9 25.14 -2.51 47.57
N LEU A 10 24.38 -1.69 48.29
CA LEU A 10 23.10 -1.13 47.86
C LEU A 10 23.28 -0.25 46.60
N THR A 11 24.31 0.63 46.62
CA THR A 11 24.61 1.49 45.48
C THR A 11 24.98 0.68 44.22
N LEU A 12 25.78 -0.35 44.39
CA LEU A 12 26.15 -1.26 43.26
C LEU A 12 24.93 -2.02 42.74
N CYS A 13 24.05 -2.45 43.65
CA CYS A 13 22.84 -3.16 43.31
C CYS A 13 21.88 -2.26 42.48
N ILE A 14 21.63 -1.04 42.95
CA ILE A 14 20.82 -0.05 42.22
C ILE A 14 21.43 0.30 40.85
N ASN A 15 22.73 0.53 40.84
CA ASN A 15 23.41 0.84 39.56
C ASN A 15 23.29 -0.28 38.54
N ARG A 16 23.42 -1.54 39.00
CA ARG A 16 23.41 -2.72 38.08
C ARG A 16 22.01 -3.12 37.69
N LEU A 17 21.02 -3.01 38.58
CA LEU A 17 19.65 -3.46 38.34
C LEU A 17 18.77 -2.38 37.68
N ILE A 18 19.01 -1.11 37.93
CA ILE A 18 18.14 -0.03 37.47
C ILE A 18 18.87 0.89 36.48
N VAL A 19 20.01 1.46 36.91
CA VAL A 19 20.68 2.51 36.10
C VAL A 19 21.26 1.97 34.81
N HIS A 20 21.85 0.78 34.80
CA HIS A 20 22.48 0.19 33.63
C HIS A 20 21.46 -0.17 32.54
N PRO A 21 20.32 -0.85 32.83
CA PRO A 21 19.29 -1.12 31.83
C PRO A 21 18.67 0.17 31.24
N LEU A 22 18.38 1.16 32.10
CA LEU A 22 17.81 2.44 31.63
C LEU A 22 18.79 3.20 30.72
N ARG A 23 20.09 3.23 31.07
CA ARG A 23 21.12 3.85 30.22
C ARG A 23 21.27 3.13 28.88
N ARG A 24 21.15 1.80 28.86
CA ARG A 24 21.20 1.01 27.62
C ARG A 24 20.04 1.39 26.71
N ILE A 25 18.80 1.39 27.24
CA ILE A 25 17.61 1.78 26.49
C ILE A 25 17.74 3.22 25.98
N ALA A 26 18.17 4.15 26.83
CA ALA A 26 18.33 5.55 26.46
C ALA A 26 19.36 5.75 25.33
N ARG A 27 20.48 5.02 25.37
CA ARG A 27 21.48 5.07 24.29
C ARG A 27 20.95 4.47 23.00
N GLU A 28 20.33 3.29 23.07
CA GLU A 28 19.74 2.62 21.92
C GLU A 28 18.74 3.53 21.20
N LEU A 29 17.91 4.26 21.96
CA LEU A 29 16.97 5.23 21.39
C LEU A 29 17.64 6.50 20.85
N ASN A 30 18.73 6.97 21.47
CA ASN A 30 19.41 8.19 21.07
C ASN A 30 20.33 8.00 19.86
N ASP A 31 20.84 6.77 19.66
CA ASP A 31 21.74 6.43 18.56
C ASP A 31 21.00 6.17 17.24
N LEU A 32 19.66 6.03 17.29
CA LEU A 32 18.81 5.86 16.12
C LEU A 32 18.51 7.20 15.46
N SER A 33 18.64 7.27 14.15
CA SER A 33 18.15 8.40 13.37
C SER A 33 16.61 8.49 13.45
N PRO A 34 15.98 9.67 13.25
CA PRO A 34 14.52 9.83 13.30
C PRO A 34 13.75 8.87 12.37
N GLN A 35 14.38 8.45 11.27
CA GLN A 35 13.79 7.51 10.31
C GLN A 35 13.91 6.05 10.79
N GLU A 36 15.00 5.70 11.48
CA GLU A 36 15.24 4.36 12.03
C GLU A 36 14.49 4.12 13.33
N GLN A 37 14.08 5.18 14.03
CA GLN A 37 13.24 5.08 15.23
C GLN A 37 11.85 4.53 14.95
N VAL A 38 11.33 4.73 13.73
CA VAL A 38 10.01 4.24 13.34
C VAL A 38 10.07 2.73 13.12
N GLY A 39 9.41 1.98 14.00
CA GLY A 39 9.35 0.52 13.94
C GLY A 39 10.48 -0.21 14.67
N HIS A 40 11.44 0.52 15.24
CA HIS A 40 12.45 -0.10 16.09
C HIS A 40 11.82 -0.69 17.34
N GLN A 41 12.10 -1.98 17.59
CA GLN A 41 11.63 -2.67 18.79
C GLN A 41 12.78 -2.81 19.78
N LEU A 42 12.53 -2.38 21.03
CA LEU A 42 13.47 -2.57 22.10
C LEU A 42 13.44 -4.01 22.62
N GLU A 43 14.61 -4.56 22.87
CA GLU A 43 14.74 -5.86 23.53
C GLU A 43 14.34 -5.78 25.01
N LEU A 44 13.53 -6.74 25.45
CA LEU A 44 13.17 -6.85 26.85
C LEU A 44 14.36 -7.33 27.68
N PRO A 45 14.86 -6.56 28.68
CA PRO A 45 15.97 -7.01 29.52
C PRO A 45 15.58 -8.26 30.30
N ARG A 46 16.45 -9.27 30.32
CA ARG A 46 16.17 -10.61 30.90
C ARG A 46 15.71 -10.62 32.35
N LEU A 47 16.08 -9.62 33.13
CA LEU A 47 15.76 -9.50 34.57
C LEU A 47 14.52 -8.63 34.84
N HIS A 48 13.92 -8.02 33.81
CA HIS A 48 12.87 -7.01 33.94
C HIS A 48 11.60 -7.43 33.18
N HIS A 49 11.18 -8.68 33.33
CA HIS A 49 10.01 -9.19 32.61
C HIS A 49 8.69 -8.64 33.16
N ASP A 50 8.59 -8.47 34.47
CA ASP A 50 7.33 -8.14 35.17
C ASP A 50 7.41 -6.89 36.04
N ASP A 51 8.43 -6.06 35.83
CA ASP A 51 8.60 -4.79 36.53
C ASP A 51 8.27 -3.56 35.64
N GLU A 52 8.47 -2.36 36.19
CA GLU A 52 8.20 -1.09 35.52
C GLU A 52 9.05 -0.90 34.25
N ILE A 53 10.28 -1.41 34.22
CA ILE A 53 11.17 -1.34 33.04
C ILE A 53 10.62 -2.25 31.93
N GLY A 54 10.20 -3.45 32.26
CA GLY A 54 9.56 -4.35 31.31
C GLY A 54 8.25 -3.78 30.78
N MET A 55 7.47 -3.12 31.64
CA MET A 55 6.23 -2.45 31.24
C MET A 55 6.50 -1.28 30.30
N LEU A 56 7.54 -0.48 30.56
CA LEU A 56 7.99 0.61 29.70
C LEU A 56 8.37 0.11 28.31
N VAL A 57 9.20 -0.94 28.23
CA VAL A 57 9.64 -1.53 26.96
C VAL A 57 8.46 -2.08 26.15
N ARG A 58 7.54 -2.79 26.81
CA ARG A 58 6.33 -3.30 26.16
C ARG A 58 5.44 -2.17 25.63
N SER A 59 5.22 -1.14 26.45
CA SER A 59 4.41 0.03 26.04
C SER A 59 5.03 0.78 24.87
N TYR A 60 6.34 0.93 24.86
CA TYR A 60 7.08 1.52 23.76
C TYR A 60 6.90 0.68 22.48
N ASN A 61 7.13 -0.63 22.55
CA ASN A 61 7.01 -1.52 21.40
C ASN A 61 5.58 -1.54 20.81
N ILE A 62 4.55 -1.54 21.68
CA ILE A 62 3.15 -1.44 21.24
C ILE A 62 2.90 -0.11 20.53
N ASN A 63 3.44 0.98 21.07
CA ASN A 63 3.28 2.31 20.48
C ASN A 63 3.97 2.40 19.11
N GLN A 64 5.17 1.83 18.96
CA GLN A 64 5.86 1.73 17.66
C GLN A 64 5.06 0.93 16.62
N GLN A 65 4.47 -0.19 17.02
CA GLN A 65 3.60 -0.96 16.13
C GLN A 65 2.36 -0.16 15.69
N ARG A 66 1.77 0.64 16.58
CA ARG A 66 0.65 1.54 16.23
C ARG A 66 1.08 2.60 15.22
N VAL A 67 2.21 3.26 15.45
CA VAL A 67 2.75 4.27 14.52
C VAL A 67 3.00 3.66 13.14
N MET A 68 3.65 2.49 13.07
CA MET A 68 3.87 1.79 11.80
C MET A 68 2.56 1.46 11.08
N ARG A 69 1.57 0.97 11.83
CA ARG A 69 0.26 0.64 11.25
C ARG A 69 -0.42 1.88 10.68
N HIS A 70 -0.48 2.97 11.44
CA HIS A 70 -1.05 4.23 10.95
C HIS A 70 -0.30 4.78 9.75
N GLN A 71 1.01 4.67 9.70
CA GLN A 71 1.82 5.12 8.58
C GLN A 71 1.58 4.27 7.33
N ALA A 72 1.42 2.95 7.50
CA ALA A 72 1.05 2.04 6.41
C ALA A 72 -0.37 2.33 5.89
N GLU A 73 -1.33 2.61 6.78
CA GLU A 73 -2.70 3.01 6.43
C GLU A 73 -2.72 4.34 5.66
N LEU A 74 -1.97 5.34 6.12
CA LEU A 74 -1.83 6.63 5.43
C LEU A 74 -1.19 6.48 4.05
N ASN A 75 -0.13 5.70 3.93
CA ASN A 75 0.52 5.42 2.65
C ASN A 75 -0.40 4.64 1.70
N SER A 76 -1.16 3.68 2.21
CA SER A 76 -2.15 2.95 1.43
C SER A 76 -3.23 3.89 0.91
N SER A 77 -3.79 4.74 1.77
CA SER A 77 -4.81 5.73 1.36
C SER A 77 -4.28 6.77 0.38
N ALA A 78 -2.99 7.13 0.47
CA ALA A 78 -2.37 8.09 -0.43
C ALA A 78 -2.10 7.54 -1.84
N THR A 79 -1.94 6.22 -1.99
CA THR A 79 -1.50 5.59 -3.24
C THR A 79 -2.49 4.60 -3.84
N ARG A 80 -3.55 4.22 -3.10
CA ARG A 80 -4.54 3.23 -3.53
C ARG A 80 -5.96 3.77 -3.56
N PHE A 81 -6.77 3.19 -4.43
CA PHE A 81 -8.20 3.49 -4.55
C PHE A 81 -8.99 2.64 -3.54
N PRO A 82 -9.94 3.24 -2.77
CA PRO A 82 -10.51 2.58 -1.59
C PRO A 82 -11.22 1.26 -1.85
N VAL A 83 -12.02 1.16 -2.93
CA VAL A 83 -12.86 -0.02 -3.19
C VAL A 83 -12.09 -1.13 -3.88
N SER A 84 -11.36 -0.79 -4.94
CA SER A 84 -10.65 -1.78 -5.78
C SER A 84 -9.30 -2.18 -5.24
N ASP A 85 -8.75 -1.43 -4.29
CA ASP A 85 -7.35 -1.52 -3.82
C ASP A 85 -6.31 -1.42 -4.95
N LEU A 86 -6.72 -0.91 -6.09
CA LEU A 86 -5.80 -0.61 -7.19
C LEU A 86 -4.98 0.63 -6.89
N PRO A 87 -3.74 0.72 -7.42
CA PRO A 87 -2.99 1.96 -7.39
C PRO A 87 -3.84 3.11 -7.96
N ASN A 88 -3.75 4.28 -7.33
CA ASN A 88 -4.53 5.45 -7.68
C ASN A 88 -3.79 6.39 -8.65
N LYS A 89 -4.40 7.54 -8.95
CA LYS A 89 -3.82 8.57 -9.83
C LYS A 89 -2.45 9.07 -9.35
N ALA A 90 -2.23 9.21 -8.04
CA ALA A 90 -0.94 9.67 -7.51
C ALA A 90 0.18 8.67 -7.82
N PHE A 91 -0.09 7.38 -7.64
CA PHE A 91 0.83 6.31 -8.01
C PHE A 91 1.07 6.26 -9.52
N LEU A 92 0.00 6.42 -10.34
CA LEU A 92 0.11 6.47 -11.81
C LEU A 92 1.06 7.58 -12.25
N MET A 93 0.89 8.80 -11.72
CA MET A 93 1.73 9.94 -12.08
C MET A 93 3.20 9.71 -11.73
N ALA A 94 3.49 9.19 -10.54
CA ALA A 94 4.86 8.85 -10.14
C ALA A 94 5.50 7.78 -11.05
N MET A 95 4.72 6.77 -11.46
CA MET A 95 5.20 5.77 -12.43
C MET A 95 5.48 6.36 -13.80
N LEU A 96 4.63 7.26 -14.30
CA LEU A 96 4.84 7.92 -15.58
C LEU A 96 6.09 8.79 -15.57
N GLU A 97 6.31 9.57 -14.52
CA GLU A 97 7.54 10.35 -14.34
C GLU A 97 8.79 9.46 -14.37
N GLN A 98 8.75 8.33 -13.69
CA GLN A 98 9.85 7.35 -13.69
C GLN A 98 10.06 6.73 -15.08
N THR A 99 8.97 6.45 -15.81
CA THR A 99 9.01 5.90 -17.17
C THR A 99 9.68 6.87 -18.13
N VAL A 100 9.32 8.16 -18.06
CA VAL A 100 9.94 9.23 -18.86
C VAL A 100 11.42 9.37 -18.52
N ALA A 101 11.77 9.41 -17.22
CA ALA A 101 13.15 9.53 -16.78
C ALA A 101 14.05 8.37 -17.24
N ARG A 102 13.48 7.16 -17.37
CA ARG A 102 14.18 5.95 -17.85
C ARG A 102 14.15 5.77 -19.35
N GLN A 103 13.50 6.65 -20.09
CA GLN A 103 13.30 6.53 -21.54
C GLN A 103 12.77 5.15 -21.95
N GLN A 104 11.78 4.66 -21.25
CA GLN A 104 11.26 3.32 -21.44
C GLN A 104 10.03 3.35 -22.35
N THR A 105 10.09 2.64 -23.48
CA THR A 105 8.95 2.51 -24.40
C THR A 105 7.77 1.89 -23.66
N THR A 106 6.63 2.59 -23.67
CA THR A 106 5.47 2.23 -22.85
C THR A 106 4.17 2.58 -23.57
N ALA A 107 3.19 1.69 -23.52
CA ALA A 107 1.82 1.96 -23.90
C ALA A 107 1.01 2.35 -22.67
N LEU A 108 0.28 3.46 -22.75
CA LEU A 108 -0.70 3.89 -21.77
C LEU A 108 -2.10 3.70 -22.36
N MET A 109 -2.96 2.96 -21.69
CA MET A 109 -4.33 2.73 -22.12
C MET A 109 -5.29 3.23 -21.06
N VAL A 110 -6.14 4.17 -21.44
CA VAL A 110 -7.22 4.69 -20.59
C VAL A 110 -8.50 3.95 -20.95
N VAL A 111 -9.07 3.24 -19.97
CA VAL A 111 -10.31 2.47 -20.10
C VAL A 111 -11.41 3.24 -19.39
N ALA A 112 -12.27 3.90 -20.13
CA ALA A 112 -13.46 4.57 -19.61
C ALA A 112 -14.62 3.58 -19.57
N CYS A 113 -15.05 3.17 -18.37
CA CYS A 113 -16.15 2.23 -18.18
C CYS A 113 -17.48 2.99 -18.22
N GLU A 114 -18.08 3.10 -19.41
CA GLU A 114 -19.33 3.86 -19.64
C GLU A 114 -20.48 3.37 -18.77
N THR A 115 -20.62 2.06 -18.60
CA THR A 115 -21.68 1.49 -17.75
C THR A 115 -21.57 1.93 -16.30
N LEU A 116 -20.36 2.05 -15.75
CA LEU A 116 -20.17 2.56 -14.39
C LEU A 116 -20.54 4.04 -14.28
N GLN A 117 -20.31 4.82 -15.33
CA GLN A 117 -20.70 6.23 -15.42
C GLN A 117 -22.19 6.40 -15.57
N ASP A 118 -22.81 5.70 -16.53
CA ASP A 118 -24.23 5.82 -16.88
C ASP A 118 -25.17 5.28 -15.79
N THR A 119 -24.71 4.29 -15.02
CA THR A 119 -25.48 3.71 -13.92
C THR A 119 -25.32 4.45 -12.60
N ALA A 120 -24.57 5.56 -12.58
CA ALA A 120 -24.47 6.43 -11.42
C ALA A 120 -25.87 6.96 -11.03
N GLY A 121 -26.34 6.62 -9.82
CA GLY A 121 -27.68 6.98 -9.34
C GLY A 121 -28.79 6.00 -9.74
N VAL A 122 -28.55 5.03 -10.61
CA VAL A 122 -29.51 3.98 -10.99
C VAL A 122 -29.27 2.69 -10.20
N LEU A 123 -28.02 2.23 -10.16
CA LEU A 123 -27.62 1.07 -9.36
C LEU A 123 -27.40 1.48 -7.91
N LYS A 124 -27.68 0.55 -7.00
CA LYS A 124 -27.28 0.68 -5.59
C LYS A 124 -25.75 0.68 -5.50
N GLU A 125 -25.22 1.34 -4.46
CA GLU A 125 -23.76 1.43 -4.25
C GLU A 125 -23.11 0.03 -4.22
N SER A 126 -23.69 -0.93 -3.49
CA SER A 126 -23.20 -2.31 -3.45
C SER A 126 -23.15 -3.00 -4.81
N GLN A 127 -24.09 -2.69 -5.70
CA GLN A 127 -24.13 -3.22 -7.07
C GLN A 127 -23.04 -2.60 -7.95
N ARG A 128 -22.81 -1.29 -7.79
CA ARG A 128 -21.73 -0.58 -8.50
C ARG A 128 -20.35 -1.07 -8.06
N GLU A 129 -20.14 -1.24 -6.76
CA GLU A 129 -18.88 -1.80 -6.22
C GLU A 129 -18.64 -3.21 -6.74
N MET A 130 -19.65 -4.08 -6.73
CA MET A 130 -19.54 -5.44 -7.28
C MET A 130 -19.25 -5.41 -8.78
N LEU A 131 -19.90 -4.53 -9.55
CA LEU A 131 -19.63 -4.36 -10.98
C LEU A 131 -18.18 -3.92 -11.20
N LEU A 132 -17.72 -2.90 -10.48
CA LEU A 132 -16.33 -2.43 -10.56
C LEU A 132 -15.32 -3.54 -10.26
N LEU A 133 -15.49 -4.25 -9.15
CA LEU A 133 -14.60 -5.33 -8.75
C LEU A 133 -14.58 -6.48 -9.78
N THR A 134 -15.74 -6.82 -10.32
CA THR A 134 -15.85 -7.84 -11.36
C THR A 134 -15.14 -7.41 -12.65
N LEU A 135 -15.31 -6.16 -13.06
CA LEU A 135 -14.61 -5.61 -14.24
C LEU A 135 -13.09 -5.57 -14.02
N VAL A 136 -12.64 -5.16 -12.83
CA VAL A 136 -11.22 -5.16 -12.47
C VAL A 136 -10.61 -6.56 -12.59
N GLU A 137 -11.28 -7.59 -12.05
CA GLU A 137 -10.79 -8.97 -12.15
C GLU A 137 -10.77 -9.49 -13.60
N LYS A 138 -11.77 -9.13 -14.40
CA LYS A 138 -11.79 -9.47 -15.84
C LYS A 138 -10.64 -8.80 -16.59
N VAL A 139 -10.39 -7.52 -16.34
CA VAL A 139 -9.27 -6.81 -16.96
C VAL A 139 -7.95 -7.42 -16.52
N LYS A 140 -7.77 -7.69 -15.24
CA LYS A 140 -6.55 -8.36 -14.72
C LYS A 140 -6.30 -9.71 -15.39
N SER A 141 -7.34 -10.46 -15.74
CA SER A 141 -7.20 -11.79 -16.35
C SER A 141 -6.51 -11.78 -17.72
N VAL A 142 -6.56 -10.65 -18.43
CA VAL A 142 -5.91 -10.49 -19.76
C VAL A 142 -4.59 -9.73 -19.69
N LEU A 143 -4.23 -9.20 -18.52
CA LEU A 143 -2.97 -8.48 -18.33
C LEU A 143 -1.82 -9.43 -17.97
N SER A 144 -0.64 -9.16 -18.51
CA SER A 144 0.58 -9.85 -18.08
C SER A 144 1.07 -9.28 -16.73
N PRO A 145 1.89 -10.05 -15.96
CA PRO A 145 2.45 -9.58 -14.68
C PRO A 145 3.32 -8.32 -14.78
N ARG A 146 3.77 -7.95 -15.97
CA ARG A 146 4.57 -6.75 -16.21
C ARG A 146 3.74 -5.50 -16.47
N MET A 147 2.43 -5.65 -16.59
CA MET A 147 1.49 -4.56 -16.80
C MET A 147 0.91 -4.12 -15.46
N VAL A 148 0.66 -2.84 -15.32
CA VAL A 148 0.10 -2.27 -14.08
C VAL A 148 -1.28 -1.73 -14.39
N LEU A 149 -2.28 -2.19 -13.64
CA LEU A 149 -3.64 -1.66 -13.67
C LEU A 149 -3.80 -0.66 -12.54
N THR A 150 -4.27 0.54 -12.87
CA THR A 150 -4.54 1.62 -11.92
C THR A 150 -5.98 2.09 -12.06
N GLN A 151 -6.54 2.70 -11.01
CA GLN A 151 -7.83 3.35 -11.04
C GLN A 151 -7.66 4.84 -10.76
N VAL A 152 -8.18 5.69 -11.65
CA VAL A 152 -8.02 7.14 -11.55
C VAL A 152 -9.29 7.88 -11.19
N SER A 153 -10.44 7.27 -11.42
CA SER A 153 -11.76 7.80 -11.01
C SER A 153 -12.72 6.67 -10.66
N GLY A 154 -13.96 6.99 -10.32
CA GLY A 154 -15.01 5.99 -10.03
C GLY A 154 -15.35 5.08 -11.22
N TYR A 155 -14.94 5.41 -12.44
CA TYR A 155 -15.28 4.72 -13.67
C TYR A 155 -14.13 4.60 -14.68
N ASP A 156 -12.96 5.17 -14.39
CA ASP A 156 -11.80 5.14 -15.29
C ASP A 156 -10.68 4.28 -14.72
N LEU A 157 -10.23 3.33 -15.52
CA LEU A 157 -9.06 2.51 -15.28
C LEU A 157 -7.94 2.90 -16.24
N VAL A 158 -6.70 2.76 -15.82
CA VAL A 158 -5.54 3.01 -16.68
C VAL A 158 -4.60 1.82 -16.60
N ILE A 159 -4.19 1.32 -17.77
CA ILE A 159 -3.22 0.24 -17.90
C ILE A 159 -1.91 0.82 -18.39
N ILE A 160 -0.82 0.51 -17.70
CA ILE A 160 0.55 0.82 -18.12
C ILE A 160 1.21 -0.47 -18.57
N ALA A 161 1.62 -0.53 -19.84
CA ALA A 161 2.29 -1.68 -20.43
C ALA A 161 3.70 -1.28 -20.88
N HIS A 162 4.70 -1.63 -20.07
CA HIS A 162 6.11 -1.39 -20.40
C HIS A 162 6.63 -2.39 -21.44
N GLY A 163 7.53 -1.91 -22.32
CA GLY A 163 8.19 -2.73 -23.32
C GLY A 163 7.33 -3.06 -24.54
N VAL A 164 6.19 -2.41 -24.71
CA VAL A 164 5.36 -2.50 -25.91
C VAL A 164 5.96 -1.59 -26.98
N LYS A 165 6.68 -2.19 -27.92
CA LYS A 165 7.39 -1.45 -28.97
C LYS A 165 6.49 -1.06 -30.14
N GLU A 166 5.54 -1.91 -30.46
CA GLU A 166 4.69 -1.76 -31.65
C GLU A 166 3.26 -1.39 -31.27
N PRO A 167 2.67 -0.35 -31.88
CA PRO A 167 1.31 0.09 -31.58
C PRO A 167 0.25 -0.99 -31.72
N TRP A 168 0.42 -1.91 -32.64
CA TRP A 168 -0.54 -2.98 -32.86
C TRP A 168 -0.66 -3.96 -31.68
N HIS A 169 0.40 -4.16 -30.91
CA HIS A 169 0.34 -4.94 -29.67
C HIS A 169 -0.57 -4.27 -28.63
N ALA A 170 -0.47 -2.94 -28.50
CA ALA A 170 -1.34 -2.17 -27.60
C ALA A 170 -2.81 -2.22 -28.08
N ILE A 171 -3.05 -2.14 -29.39
CA ILE A 171 -4.39 -2.24 -29.98
C ILE A 171 -4.98 -3.63 -29.71
N THR A 172 -4.20 -4.69 -29.93
CA THR A 172 -4.63 -6.07 -29.67
C THR A 172 -5.00 -6.28 -28.21
N LEU A 173 -4.18 -5.77 -27.28
CA LEU A 173 -4.47 -5.82 -25.86
C LEU A 173 -5.75 -5.03 -25.52
N GLY A 174 -5.92 -3.84 -26.09
CA GLY A 174 -7.14 -3.04 -25.92
C GLY A 174 -8.39 -3.78 -26.38
N GLN A 175 -8.32 -4.47 -27.52
CA GLN A 175 -9.42 -5.32 -28.02
C GLN A 175 -9.73 -6.49 -27.07
N GLN A 176 -8.72 -7.15 -26.50
CA GLN A 176 -8.90 -8.21 -25.50
C GLN A 176 -9.57 -7.67 -24.25
N VAL A 177 -9.15 -6.50 -23.76
CA VAL A 177 -9.77 -5.83 -22.62
C VAL A 177 -11.24 -5.50 -22.88
N LEU A 178 -11.56 -4.92 -24.05
CA LEU A 178 -12.95 -4.64 -24.44
C LEU A 178 -13.79 -5.92 -24.54
N THR A 179 -13.24 -6.99 -25.08
CA THR A 179 -13.94 -8.27 -25.20
C THR A 179 -14.37 -8.81 -23.84
N VAL A 180 -13.48 -8.81 -22.84
CA VAL A 180 -13.82 -9.32 -21.51
C VAL A 180 -14.75 -8.38 -20.74
N ILE A 181 -14.66 -7.06 -20.96
CA ILE A 181 -15.58 -6.09 -20.35
C ILE A 181 -17.00 -6.26 -20.91
N ASN A 182 -17.13 -6.44 -22.22
CA ASN A 182 -18.43 -6.51 -22.89
C ASN A 182 -19.20 -7.83 -22.66
N GLU A 183 -18.63 -8.78 -21.94
CA GLU A 183 -19.34 -10.01 -21.55
C GLU A 183 -20.51 -9.71 -20.59
N ARG A 184 -21.58 -10.47 -20.76
CA ARG A 184 -22.74 -10.35 -19.84
C ARG A 184 -22.33 -10.77 -18.41
N LEU A 185 -22.78 -9.99 -17.45
CA LEU A 185 -22.50 -10.19 -16.03
C LEU A 185 -23.76 -10.22 -15.21
N PRO A 186 -23.97 -11.24 -14.35
CA PRO A 186 -24.99 -11.23 -13.32
C PRO A 186 -24.49 -10.41 -12.11
N ILE A 187 -25.16 -9.32 -11.82
CA ILE A 187 -24.85 -8.48 -10.65
C ILE A 187 -26.09 -8.42 -9.76
N GLN A 188 -26.09 -9.15 -8.64
CA GLN A 188 -27.18 -9.15 -7.64
C GLN A 188 -28.57 -9.25 -8.27
N GLY A 189 -28.78 -10.22 -9.16
CA GLY A 189 -30.06 -10.47 -9.80
C GLY A 189 -30.36 -9.65 -11.05
N ILE A 190 -29.48 -8.74 -11.44
CA ILE A 190 -29.58 -7.95 -12.67
C ILE A 190 -28.57 -8.48 -13.68
N GLN A 191 -28.99 -8.67 -14.93
CA GLN A 191 -28.09 -9.01 -16.04
C GLN A 191 -27.63 -7.72 -16.71
N LEU A 192 -26.33 -7.42 -16.61
CA LEU A 192 -25.71 -6.27 -17.26
C LEU A 192 -24.82 -6.72 -18.40
N ARG A 193 -24.74 -5.91 -19.43
CA ARG A 193 -23.74 -6.01 -20.49
C ARG A 193 -22.91 -4.72 -20.44
N PRO A 194 -21.78 -4.73 -19.75
CA PRO A 194 -20.97 -3.53 -19.60
C PRO A 194 -20.39 -3.08 -20.94
N SER A 195 -20.17 -1.77 -21.06
CA SER A 195 -19.48 -1.14 -22.19
C SER A 195 -18.34 -0.26 -21.69
N ALA A 196 -17.30 -0.14 -22.50
CA ALA A 196 -16.17 0.72 -22.24
C ALA A 196 -15.57 1.23 -23.53
N SER A 197 -14.91 2.37 -23.47
CA SER A 197 -14.06 2.92 -24.52
C SER A 197 -12.61 2.90 -24.08
N ILE A 198 -11.68 2.68 -25.01
CA ILE A 198 -10.24 2.67 -24.69
C ILE A 198 -9.51 3.68 -25.58
N GLY A 199 -8.81 4.61 -24.93
CA GLY A 199 -7.83 5.49 -25.54
C GLY A 199 -6.42 4.94 -25.34
N ILE A 200 -5.60 4.92 -26.37
CA ILE A 200 -4.23 4.39 -26.33
C ILE A 200 -3.24 5.49 -26.70
N ALA A 201 -2.23 5.69 -25.89
CA ALA A 201 -1.09 6.56 -26.14
C ALA A 201 0.20 5.76 -26.05
N MET A 202 1.12 6.00 -27.00
CA MET A 202 2.44 5.39 -27.02
C MET A 202 3.49 6.42 -26.63
N PHE A 203 4.34 6.06 -25.69
CA PHE A 203 5.55 6.77 -25.35
C PHE A 203 6.74 5.97 -25.89
N TYR A 204 7.57 6.63 -26.71
CA TYR A 204 8.80 6.08 -27.25
C TYR A 204 9.98 6.72 -26.53
N GLY A 205 10.75 5.92 -25.82
CA GLY A 205 11.96 6.37 -25.15
C GLY A 205 13.18 6.42 -26.06
#